data_ee841c45fe93185c9a71ea82a2c94f45
#
_entry.id   ee841c45fe93185c9a71ea82a2c94f45
#
_cell.length_a   1.000
_cell.length_b   1.000
_cell.length_c   1.000
_cell.angle_alpha   90.00
_cell.angle_beta   90.00
_cell.angle_gamma   90.00
#
_symmetry.space_group_name_H-M   'P 1'
#
loop_
_entity.id
_entity.type
_entity.pdbx_description
1 polymer ?
#
loop_
_entity_poly.entity_id
_entity_poly.type
_entity_poly.pdbx_seq_one_letter_code
_entity_poly.pdbx_strand_id
1 'polypeptide(L)' 'TFVLYTIAAIVTVLNIMLLISSL' A
#
# COMPACT_ATOMS: atom_id res chain seq x y z
N THR A 1 -4.57 -14.95 6.05
CA THR A 1 -5.99 -14.71 6.25
C THR A 1 -6.41 -13.37 5.64
N PHE A 2 -7.69 -13.09 5.64
CA PHE A 2 -8.25 -11.87 5.05
C PHE A 2 -7.65 -10.59 5.64
N VAL A 3 -7.47 -10.55 6.95
CA VAL A 3 -6.92 -9.37 7.64
C VAL A 3 -5.50 -9.06 7.16
N LEU A 4 -4.67 -10.08 7.03
CA LEU A 4 -3.30 -9.90 6.56
C LEU A 4 -3.26 -9.38 5.11
N TYR A 5 -4.14 -9.87 4.27
CA TYR A 5 -4.26 -9.39 2.90
C TYR A 5 -4.70 -7.92 2.86
N THR A 6 -5.62 -7.55 3.71
CA THR A 6 -6.09 -6.16 3.80
C THR A 6 -4.95 -5.21 4.18
N ILE A 7 -4.16 -5.58 5.17
CA ILE A 7 -3.02 -4.77 5.61
C ILE A 7 -2.00 -4.65 4.49
N ALA A 8 -1.69 -5.75 3.82
CA ALA A 8 -0.74 -5.74 2.69
C ALA A 8 -1.21 -4.83 1.56
N ALA A 9 -2.50 -4.86 1.25
CA ALA A 9 -3.09 -4.00 0.22
C ALA A 9 -2.93 -2.52 0.58
N ILE A 10 -3.23 -2.15 1.81
CA ILE A 10 -3.11 -0.77 2.27
C ILE A 10 -1.66 -0.29 2.18
N VAL A 11 -0.73 -1.09 2.66
CA VAL A 11 0.71 -0.76 2.62
C VAL A 11 1.17 -0.58 1.17
N THR A 12 0.75 -1.47 0.29
CA THR A 12 1.11 -1.40 -1.13
C THR A 12 0.60 -0.11 -1.78
N VAL A 13 -0.65 0.26 -1.51
CA VAL A 13 -1.24 1.49 -2.05
C VAL A 13 -0.49 2.72 -1.54
N LEU A 14 -0.18 2.77 -0.25
CA LEU A 14 0.57 3.88 0.33
C LEU A 14 1.97 3.99 -0.29
N ASN A 15 2.63 2.88 -0.54
CA ASN A 15 3.94 2.88 -1.17
C ASN A 15 3.89 3.44 -2.59
N ILE A 16 2.90 3.04 -3.37
CA ILE A 16 2.73 3.56 -4.73
C ILE A 16 2.44 5.06 -4.71
N MET A 17 1.58 5.50 -3.82
CA MET A 17 1.27 6.92 -3.67
C MET A 17 2.50 7.74 -3.31
N LEU A 18 3.35 7.24 -2.43
CA LEU A 18 4.59 7.92 -2.06
C LEU A 18 5.53 8.05 -3.25
N LEU A 19 5.63 7.02 -4.07
CA LEU A 19 6.46 7.07 -5.28
C LEU A 19 5.97 8.13 -6.25
N ILE A 20 4.67 8.21 -6.47
CA ILE A 20 4.07 9.22 -7.34
C ILE A 20 4.28 10.62 -6.77
N SER A 21 4.11 10.79 -5.45
CA SER A 21 4.33 12.08 -4.79
C SER A 21 5.79 12.51 -4.83
N SER A 22 6.70 11.55 -4.88
CA SER A 22 8.14 11.83 -4.96
C SER A 22 8.61 12.12 -6.39
N LEU A 23 7.79 11.77 -7.34
CA LEU A 23 8.09 12.00 -8.75
C LEU A 23 7.82 13.47 -9.11
#